data_0acca18709ed385ec133333a7a36b826
#
_entry.id   0acca18709ed385ec133333a7a36b826
#
_cell.length_a   1.000
_cell.length_b   1.000
_cell.length_c   1.000
_cell.angle_alpha   90.00
_cell.angle_beta   90.00
_cell.angle_gamma   90.00
#
_symmetry.space_group_name_H-M   'P 1'
#
loop_
_entity.id
_entity.type
_entity.pdbx_description
1 polymer ?
#
loop_
_entity_poly.entity_id
_entity_poly.type
_entity_poly.pdbx_seq_one_letter_code
_entity_poly.pdbx_strand_id
1 'polypeptide(L)'
;ETVALHKQLASMRDGGTFAISIPEAPYRCPPGPYERACQVANYLKQNKPKSKVLILDANQDVISKGGLFKKVWAEQYAGMIEYRPKHNAVAVDAKTKTIKFDVQDDVKADVLNILPAMRAGDVAVKSGIANSNGRWANVNYINFESTAAKNVHVIGDAIQVAPLMPKSGHMANQHAKVTAAAIVAELSGWEVNPAPVLTNTCYSFVNAREVVHVSSVHQYNATEKTFRTVPGSGGLSPEPT
;
A
#
# COMPACT_ATOMS: atom_id res chain seq x y z
N GLU A 1 -8.65 12.66 -11.13
CA GLU A 1 -8.24 11.30 -11.53
C GLU A 1 -9.32 10.28 -11.23
N THR A 2 -9.82 10.17 -9.99
CA THR A 2 -10.84 9.19 -9.58
C THR A 2 -12.12 9.26 -10.42
N VAL A 3 -12.65 10.45 -10.66
CA VAL A 3 -13.84 10.66 -11.51
C VAL A 3 -13.59 10.20 -12.95
N ALA A 4 -12.39 10.45 -13.49
CA ALA A 4 -12.05 10.01 -14.85
C ALA A 4 -11.96 8.48 -14.94
N LEU A 5 -11.35 7.82 -13.96
CA LEU A 5 -11.28 6.36 -13.91
C LEU A 5 -12.68 5.73 -13.79
N HIS A 6 -13.53 6.30 -12.93
CA HIS A 6 -14.92 5.85 -12.79
C HIS A 6 -15.70 5.98 -14.11
N LYS A 7 -15.57 7.12 -14.83
CA LYS A 7 -16.20 7.32 -16.15
C LYS A 7 -15.72 6.28 -17.16
N GLN A 8 -14.41 5.96 -17.19
CA GLN A 8 -13.87 4.92 -18.08
C GLN A 8 -14.43 3.53 -17.75
N LEU A 9 -14.50 3.17 -16.46
CA LEU A 9 -15.10 1.91 -16.01
C LEU A 9 -16.60 1.83 -16.38
N ALA A 10 -17.34 2.91 -16.13
CA ALA A 10 -18.77 2.97 -16.45
C ALA A 10 -19.05 2.88 -17.95
N SER A 11 -18.21 3.49 -18.79
CA SER A 11 -18.36 3.46 -20.26
C SER A 11 -17.73 2.22 -20.93
N MET A 12 -16.96 1.40 -20.20
CA MET A 12 -16.39 0.16 -20.73
C MET A 12 -17.53 -0.79 -21.18
N ARG A 13 -17.39 -1.41 -22.34
CA ARG A 13 -18.35 -2.43 -22.81
C ARG A 13 -18.40 -3.65 -21.90
N ASP A 14 -19.49 -4.38 -21.86
CA ASP A 14 -19.50 -5.73 -21.31
C ASP A 14 -18.59 -6.65 -22.14
N GLY A 15 -17.78 -7.49 -21.49
CA GLY A 15 -16.70 -8.25 -22.08
C GLY A 15 -15.38 -7.48 -22.21
N GLY A 16 -15.31 -6.24 -21.69
CA GLY A 16 -14.07 -5.47 -21.61
C GLY A 16 -13.14 -5.90 -20.47
N THR A 17 -11.89 -5.46 -20.51
CA THR A 17 -10.86 -5.75 -19.50
C THR A 17 -10.48 -4.47 -18.74
N PHE A 18 -10.57 -4.51 -17.42
CA PHE A 18 -10.00 -3.53 -16.51
C PHE A 18 -8.66 -4.06 -15.99
N ALA A 19 -7.56 -3.35 -16.28
CA ALA A 19 -6.24 -3.73 -15.78
C ALA A 19 -5.78 -2.78 -14.66
N ILE A 20 -5.29 -3.34 -13.55
CA ILE A 20 -4.62 -2.61 -12.49
C ILE A 20 -3.15 -3.04 -12.44
N SER A 21 -2.23 -2.07 -12.57
CA SER A 21 -0.79 -2.29 -12.44
C SER A 21 -0.33 -1.86 -11.04
N ILE A 22 0.37 -2.75 -10.35
CA ILE A 22 0.84 -2.57 -8.97
C ILE A 22 2.37 -2.49 -8.99
N PRO A 23 2.97 -1.42 -8.40
CA PRO A 23 4.42 -1.26 -8.39
C PRO A 23 5.07 -2.20 -7.38
N GLU A 24 6.39 -2.33 -7.47
CA GLU A 24 7.19 -3.03 -6.47
C GLU A 24 7.12 -2.33 -5.10
N ALA A 25 6.98 -3.15 -4.05
CA ALA A 25 6.96 -2.67 -2.66
C ALA A 25 8.31 -2.00 -2.29
N PRO A 26 8.32 -1.10 -1.30
CA PRO A 26 7.19 -0.63 -0.51
C PRO A 26 6.38 0.48 -1.21
N TYR A 27 5.06 0.41 -1.08
CA TYR A 27 4.14 1.46 -1.53
C TYR A 27 3.06 1.70 -0.48
N ARG A 28 2.35 2.84 -0.57
CA ARG A 28 1.28 3.23 0.35
C ARG A 28 0.07 2.33 0.21
N CYS A 29 -0.56 1.98 1.36
CA CYS A 29 -1.75 1.15 1.44
C CYS A 29 -1.56 -0.22 0.77
N PRO A 30 -0.70 -1.10 1.32
CA PRO A 30 -0.36 -2.38 0.69
C PRO A 30 -1.55 -3.23 0.21
N PRO A 31 -2.68 -3.34 0.93
CA PRO A 31 -3.85 -4.09 0.44
C PRO A 31 -4.71 -3.33 -0.58
N GLY A 32 -4.54 -2.02 -0.71
CA GLY A 32 -5.45 -1.14 -1.49
C GLY A 32 -5.66 -1.55 -2.94
N PRO A 33 -4.64 -1.94 -3.71
CA PRO A 33 -4.82 -2.39 -5.08
C PRO A 33 -5.67 -3.65 -5.21
N TYR A 34 -5.49 -4.61 -4.31
CA TYR A 34 -6.23 -5.87 -4.30
C TYR A 34 -7.69 -5.66 -3.88
N GLU A 35 -7.93 -4.77 -2.90
CA GLU A 35 -9.26 -4.30 -2.52
C GLU A 35 -9.95 -3.64 -3.72
N ARG A 36 -9.27 -2.72 -4.42
CA ARG A 36 -9.82 -2.08 -5.62
C ARG A 36 -10.19 -3.09 -6.70
N ALA A 37 -9.37 -4.09 -6.93
CA ALA A 37 -9.68 -5.17 -7.85
C ALA A 37 -10.98 -5.90 -7.45
N CYS A 38 -11.17 -6.21 -6.17
CA CYS A 38 -12.40 -6.81 -5.66
C CYS A 38 -13.60 -5.87 -5.84
N GLN A 39 -13.48 -4.57 -5.55
CA GLN A 39 -14.58 -3.62 -5.73
C GLN A 39 -14.97 -3.46 -7.19
N VAL A 40 -13.99 -3.41 -8.10
CA VAL A 40 -14.25 -3.37 -9.55
C VAL A 40 -14.92 -4.67 -10.00
N ALA A 41 -14.44 -5.83 -9.56
CA ALA A 41 -15.03 -7.12 -9.88
C ALA A 41 -16.48 -7.23 -9.36
N ASN A 42 -16.75 -6.74 -8.15
CA ASN A 42 -18.12 -6.69 -7.60
C ASN A 42 -19.04 -5.82 -8.47
N TYR A 43 -18.56 -4.67 -8.94
CA TYR A 43 -19.30 -3.82 -9.88
C TYR A 43 -19.52 -4.52 -11.22
N LEU A 44 -18.50 -5.17 -11.79
CA LEU A 44 -18.59 -5.88 -13.06
C LEU A 44 -19.55 -7.08 -12.99
N LYS A 45 -19.52 -7.83 -11.89
CA LYS A 45 -20.44 -8.97 -11.67
C LYS A 45 -21.91 -8.57 -11.77
N GLN A 46 -22.23 -7.35 -11.33
CA GLN A 46 -23.60 -6.83 -11.35
C GLN A 46 -23.98 -6.15 -12.68
N ASN A 47 -23.02 -5.47 -13.34
CA ASN A 47 -23.33 -4.58 -14.45
C ASN A 47 -22.73 -5.03 -15.80
N LYS A 48 -21.64 -5.82 -15.77
CA LYS A 48 -20.87 -6.24 -16.97
C LYS A 48 -20.26 -7.63 -16.74
N PRO A 49 -21.09 -8.69 -16.65
CA PRO A 49 -20.67 -10.01 -16.14
C PRO A 49 -19.70 -10.77 -17.06
N LYS A 50 -19.54 -10.37 -18.32
CA LYS A 50 -18.56 -10.96 -19.26
C LYS A 50 -17.18 -10.30 -19.18
N SER A 51 -17.07 -9.21 -18.41
CA SER A 51 -15.83 -8.43 -18.26
C SER A 51 -14.87 -9.06 -17.26
N LYS A 52 -13.59 -8.65 -17.33
CA LYS A 52 -12.51 -9.15 -16.46
C LYS A 52 -11.77 -8.04 -15.75
N VAL A 53 -11.20 -8.39 -14.59
CA VAL A 53 -10.19 -7.61 -13.88
C VAL A 53 -8.87 -8.34 -13.98
N LEU A 54 -7.86 -7.65 -14.49
CA LEU A 54 -6.51 -8.17 -14.61
C LEU A 54 -5.61 -7.43 -13.62
N ILE A 55 -5.04 -8.16 -12.67
CA ILE A 55 -4.09 -7.64 -11.67
C ILE A 55 -2.67 -7.96 -12.15
N LEU A 56 -1.90 -6.92 -12.48
CA LEU A 56 -0.53 -6.98 -12.97
C LEU A 56 0.38 -6.47 -11.88
N ASP A 57 0.99 -7.37 -11.12
CA ASP A 57 1.70 -7.09 -9.89
C ASP A 57 3.21 -7.25 -10.10
N ALA A 58 3.99 -6.18 -9.84
CA ALA A 58 5.45 -6.26 -9.92
C ALA A 58 6.06 -7.21 -8.85
N ASN A 59 5.34 -7.49 -7.79
CA ASN A 59 5.81 -8.32 -6.69
C ASN A 59 5.74 -9.82 -7.01
N GLN A 60 6.47 -10.63 -6.22
CA GLN A 60 6.48 -12.10 -6.36
C GLN A 60 5.14 -12.73 -6.00
N ASP A 61 4.41 -12.10 -5.08
CA ASP A 61 3.08 -12.51 -4.62
C ASP A 61 2.33 -11.32 -4.02
N VAL A 62 1.06 -11.52 -3.67
CA VAL A 62 0.21 -10.56 -2.97
C VAL A 62 0.86 -10.17 -1.64
N ILE A 63 1.25 -8.92 -1.49
CA ILE A 63 2.08 -8.46 -0.37
C ILE A 63 1.32 -8.23 0.95
N SER A 64 0.00 -8.25 0.93
CA SER A 64 -0.82 -8.06 2.13
C SER A 64 -2.10 -8.87 2.04
N LYS A 65 -2.42 -9.67 3.08
CA LYS A 65 -3.63 -10.50 3.16
C LYS A 65 -3.77 -11.49 1.99
N GLY A 66 -2.65 -11.99 1.46
CA GLY A 66 -2.61 -12.74 0.21
C GLY A 66 -3.51 -13.96 0.18
N GLY A 67 -3.50 -14.78 1.25
CA GLY A 67 -4.37 -15.96 1.36
C GLY A 67 -5.85 -15.60 1.32
N LEU A 68 -6.26 -14.51 2.00
CA LEU A 68 -7.65 -14.04 2.03
C LEU A 68 -8.11 -13.52 0.66
N PHE A 69 -7.32 -12.67 0.01
CA PHE A 69 -7.66 -12.16 -1.32
C PHE A 69 -7.75 -13.29 -2.36
N LYS A 70 -6.78 -14.20 -2.38
CA LYS A 70 -6.78 -15.33 -3.32
C LYS A 70 -7.99 -16.25 -3.09
N LYS A 71 -8.37 -16.52 -1.83
CA LYS A 71 -9.59 -17.27 -1.50
C LYS A 71 -10.82 -16.56 -2.05
N VAL A 72 -10.99 -15.27 -1.80
CA VAL A 72 -12.10 -14.49 -2.32
C VAL A 72 -12.15 -14.50 -3.85
N TRP A 73 -11.01 -14.35 -4.53
CA TRP A 73 -10.96 -14.38 -6.00
C TRP A 73 -11.41 -15.72 -6.55
N ALA A 74 -11.02 -16.82 -5.91
CA ALA A 74 -11.40 -18.17 -6.31
C ALA A 74 -12.90 -18.46 -6.04
N GLU A 75 -13.43 -18.01 -4.90
CA GLU A 75 -14.80 -18.33 -4.47
C GLU A 75 -15.85 -17.35 -5.02
N GLN A 76 -15.56 -16.04 -5.01
CA GLN A 76 -16.54 -15.02 -5.38
C GLN A 76 -16.39 -14.47 -6.80
N TYR A 77 -15.16 -14.51 -7.36
CA TYR A 77 -14.80 -13.89 -8.63
C TYR A 77 -14.07 -14.85 -9.59
N ALA A 78 -14.35 -16.16 -9.46
CA ALA A 78 -13.78 -17.18 -10.35
C ALA A 78 -14.00 -16.83 -11.82
N GLY A 79 -12.92 -16.85 -12.61
CA GLY A 79 -12.95 -16.50 -14.03
C GLY A 79 -13.10 -15.00 -14.34
N MET A 80 -13.36 -14.15 -13.33
CA MET A 80 -13.46 -12.70 -13.51
C MET A 80 -12.18 -11.98 -13.09
N ILE A 81 -11.54 -12.35 -11.96
CA ILE A 81 -10.24 -11.81 -11.55
C ILE A 81 -9.13 -12.75 -12.00
N GLU A 82 -8.16 -12.20 -12.70
CA GLU A 82 -6.92 -12.88 -13.09
C GLU A 82 -5.73 -12.14 -12.44
N TYR A 83 -4.91 -12.86 -11.67
CA TYR A 83 -3.73 -12.34 -11.00
C TYR A 83 -2.45 -12.80 -11.70
N ARG A 84 -1.60 -11.84 -12.06
CA ARG A 84 -0.29 -12.07 -12.69
C ARG A 84 0.82 -11.40 -11.87
N PRO A 85 1.61 -12.18 -11.11
CA PRO A 85 2.79 -11.68 -10.41
C PRO A 85 3.94 -11.38 -11.38
N LYS A 86 4.99 -10.70 -10.89
CA LYS A 86 6.24 -10.39 -11.63
C LYS A 86 6.01 -9.55 -12.88
N HIS A 87 4.98 -8.70 -12.90
CA HIS A 87 4.66 -7.79 -13.99
C HIS A 87 5.08 -6.36 -13.60
N ASN A 88 6.37 -6.07 -13.71
CA ASN A 88 6.91 -4.74 -13.44
C ASN A 88 6.70 -3.82 -14.65
N ALA A 89 5.76 -2.89 -14.52
CA ALA A 89 5.43 -1.95 -15.59
C ALA A 89 6.52 -0.88 -15.74
N VAL A 90 7.07 -0.74 -16.94
CA VAL A 90 8.12 0.23 -17.27
C VAL A 90 7.63 1.39 -18.12
N ALA A 91 6.55 1.21 -18.89
CA ALA A 91 5.95 2.27 -19.69
C ALA A 91 4.46 2.03 -19.93
N VAL A 92 3.75 3.10 -20.28
CA VAL A 92 2.33 3.05 -20.64
C VAL A 92 2.09 3.87 -21.89
N ASP A 93 1.49 3.25 -22.91
CA ASP A 93 0.92 3.96 -24.05
C ASP A 93 -0.57 4.22 -23.80
N ALA A 94 -0.89 5.46 -23.46
CA ALA A 94 -2.25 5.87 -23.16
C ALA A 94 -3.18 5.87 -24.40
N LYS A 95 -2.63 6.02 -25.62
CA LYS A 95 -3.41 6.06 -26.87
C LYS A 95 -3.89 4.65 -27.22
N THR A 96 -3.00 3.68 -27.16
CA THR A 96 -3.31 2.27 -27.46
C THR A 96 -3.82 1.51 -26.23
N LYS A 97 -3.77 2.13 -25.03
CA LYS A 97 -4.10 1.54 -23.74
C LYS A 97 -3.27 0.27 -23.48
N THR A 98 -1.97 0.37 -23.69
CA THR A 98 -1.02 -0.72 -23.54
C THR A 98 -0.05 -0.44 -22.41
N ILE A 99 0.16 -1.42 -21.54
CA ILE A 99 1.18 -1.41 -20.48
C ILE A 99 2.37 -2.23 -20.98
N LYS A 100 3.58 -1.67 -20.88
CA LYS A 100 4.82 -2.35 -21.21
C LYS A 100 5.54 -2.79 -19.95
N PHE A 101 6.09 -4.00 -19.97
CA PHE A 101 6.81 -4.61 -18.86
C PHE A 101 8.29 -4.78 -19.20
N ASP A 102 9.11 -4.97 -18.16
CA ASP A 102 10.55 -5.19 -18.32
C ASP A 102 10.90 -6.55 -18.93
N VAL A 103 10.12 -7.59 -18.61
CA VAL A 103 10.38 -8.98 -19.04
C VAL A 103 9.15 -9.62 -19.72
N GLN A 104 7.95 -9.33 -19.25
CA GLN A 104 6.72 -9.93 -19.75
C GLN A 104 6.20 -9.23 -21.01
N ASP A 105 5.32 -9.93 -21.74
CA ASP A 105 4.65 -9.38 -22.91
C ASP A 105 3.79 -8.17 -22.57
N ASP A 106 3.68 -7.24 -23.51
CA ASP A 106 2.82 -6.07 -23.41
C ASP A 106 1.36 -6.47 -23.18
N VAL A 107 0.67 -5.75 -22.31
CA VAL A 107 -0.75 -5.99 -22.00
C VAL A 107 -1.60 -4.80 -22.43
N LYS A 108 -2.61 -5.07 -23.26
CA LYS A 108 -3.64 -4.10 -23.67
C LYS A 108 -4.93 -4.36 -22.91
N ALA A 109 -5.58 -3.29 -22.43
CA ALA A 109 -6.88 -3.39 -21.77
C ALA A 109 -7.78 -2.20 -22.11
N ASP A 110 -9.09 -2.31 -21.84
CA ASP A 110 -10.06 -1.25 -22.14
C ASP A 110 -9.95 -0.09 -21.15
N VAL A 111 -9.63 -0.39 -19.88
CA VAL A 111 -9.40 0.59 -18.81
C VAL A 111 -8.10 0.25 -18.10
N LEU A 112 -7.25 1.27 -17.92
CA LEU A 112 -5.98 1.15 -17.21
C LEU A 112 -6.02 1.93 -15.89
N ASN A 113 -5.73 1.25 -14.79
CA ASN A 113 -5.45 1.86 -13.50
C ASN A 113 -3.98 1.61 -13.12
N ILE A 114 -3.14 2.55 -13.44
CA ILE A 114 -1.70 2.45 -13.19
C ILE A 114 -1.36 3.07 -11.84
N LEU A 115 -0.76 2.27 -10.95
CA LEU A 115 -0.15 2.77 -9.73
C LEU A 115 1.34 2.97 -9.99
N PRO A 116 1.84 4.21 -9.97
CA PRO A 116 3.27 4.46 -10.19
C PRO A 116 4.09 4.04 -8.98
N ALA A 117 5.38 3.80 -9.19
CA ALA A 117 6.34 3.66 -8.09
C ALA A 117 6.26 4.88 -7.16
N MET A 118 6.13 4.63 -5.86
CA MET A 118 5.94 5.69 -4.88
C MET A 118 7.26 6.09 -4.22
N ARG A 119 7.36 7.34 -3.81
CA ARG A 119 8.48 7.93 -3.06
C ARG A 119 7.96 8.98 -2.08
N ALA A 120 8.83 9.47 -1.22
CA ALA A 120 8.55 10.64 -0.39
C ALA A 120 8.18 11.85 -1.28
N GLY A 121 7.39 12.76 -0.74
CA GLY A 121 6.95 13.94 -1.47
C GLY A 121 8.12 14.82 -1.96
N ASP A 122 7.86 15.65 -2.95
CA ASP A 122 8.88 16.49 -3.60
C ASP A 122 9.64 17.37 -2.62
N VAL A 123 9.01 17.85 -1.57
CA VAL A 123 9.68 18.64 -0.53
C VAL A 123 10.81 17.84 0.13
N ALA A 124 10.58 16.58 0.48
CA ALA A 124 11.59 15.73 1.11
C ALA A 124 12.73 15.37 0.13
N VAL A 125 12.40 15.17 -1.14
CA VAL A 125 13.42 14.87 -2.17
C VAL A 125 14.27 16.09 -2.48
N LYS A 126 13.64 17.24 -2.73
CA LYS A 126 14.35 18.50 -3.08
C LYS A 126 15.17 19.07 -1.93
N SER A 127 14.77 18.84 -0.68
CA SER A 127 15.54 19.26 0.52
C SER A 127 16.62 18.29 0.94
N GLY A 128 16.80 17.14 0.24
CA GLY A 128 17.77 16.12 0.60
C GLY A 128 17.38 15.23 1.79
N ILE A 129 16.16 15.40 2.32
CA ILE A 129 15.67 14.61 3.46
C ILE A 129 15.37 13.15 3.06
N ALA A 130 14.98 12.90 1.79
CA ALA A 130 14.76 11.56 1.25
C ALA A 130 16.10 10.83 0.99
N ASN A 131 16.85 10.54 2.05
CA ASN A 131 18.21 10.03 2.02
C ASN A 131 18.31 8.49 2.06
N SER A 132 17.21 7.77 2.06
CA SER A 132 17.16 6.31 1.86
C SER A 132 16.90 6.02 0.38
N ASN A 133 17.94 5.59 -0.36
CA ASN A 133 17.88 5.29 -1.80
C ASN A 133 17.29 6.43 -2.66
N GLY A 134 17.41 7.69 -2.22
CA GLY A 134 16.76 8.84 -2.87
C GLY A 134 15.22 8.78 -2.90
N ARG A 135 14.63 7.83 -2.18
CA ARG A 135 13.20 7.51 -2.25
C ARG A 135 12.45 7.83 -0.95
N TRP A 136 13.04 7.50 0.21
CA TRP A 136 12.40 7.67 1.52
C TRP A 136 13.32 8.41 2.50
N ALA A 137 12.72 9.00 3.54
CA ALA A 137 13.47 9.65 4.62
C ALA A 137 13.87 8.63 5.69
N ASN A 138 15.16 8.52 6.00
CA ASN A 138 15.61 7.83 7.20
C ASN A 138 15.34 8.69 8.43
N VAL A 139 14.84 8.07 9.48
CA VAL A 139 14.48 8.72 10.75
C VAL A 139 15.02 7.96 11.95
N ASN A 140 15.22 8.66 13.04
CA ASN A 140 15.35 8.05 14.36
C ASN A 140 13.96 7.62 14.83
N TYR A 141 13.70 6.34 14.92
CA TYR A 141 12.38 5.82 15.22
C TYR A 141 11.85 6.13 16.63
N ILE A 142 12.69 6.62 17.55
CA ILE A 142 12.25 6.97 18.91
C ILE A 142 11.46 8.30 18.93
N ASN A 143 11.79 9.21 17.98
CA ASN A 143 11.16 10.53 17.90
C ASN A 143 10.80 10.94 16.46
N PHE A 144 11.11 10.11 15.46
CA PHE A 144 10.93 10.37 14.03
C PHE A 144 11.70 11.60 13.50
N GLU A 145 12.77 12.03 14.19
CA GLU A 145 13.68 13.04 13.66
C GLU A 145 14.44 12.51 12.43
N SER A 146 14.56 13.35 11.41
CA SER A 146 15.30 13.02 10.19
C SER A 146 16.79 12.84 10.50
N THR A 147 17.39 11.80 9.92
CA THR A 147 18.87 11.62 10.01
C THR A 147 19.64 12.59 9.12
N ALA A 148 18.97 13.31 8.21
CA ALA A 148 19.57 14.27 7.30
C ALA A 148 19.47 15.72 7.77
N ALA A 149 18.54 16.05 8.68
CA ALA A 149 18.32 17.42 9.13
C ALA A 149 17.85 17.44 10.59
N LYS A 150 18.63 18.11 11.44
CA LYS A 150 18.32 18.26 12.86
C LYS A 150 17.04 19.10 13.06
N ASN A 151 16.25 18.75 14.06
CA ASN A 151 14.99 19.42 14.42
C ASN A 151 13.92 19.35 13.30
N VAL A 152 14.06 18.41 12.37
CA VAL A 152 13.08 18.13 11.33
C VAL A 152 12.55 16.72 11.52
N HIS A 153 11.26 16.57 11.75
CA HIS A 153 10.61 15.29 11.95
C HIS A 153 9.85 14.88 10.68
N VAL A 154 9.97 13.61 10.28
CA VAL A 154 9.29 13.04 9.13
C VAL A 154 8.47 11.84 9.56
N ILE A 155 7.21 11.79 9.20
CA ILE A 155 6.27 10.76 9.63
C ILE A 155 5.48 10.17 8.45
N GLY A 156 4.77 9.09 8.71
CA GLY A 156 3.84 8.47 7.75
C GLY A 156 4.55 7.83 6.56
N ASP A 157 3.93 7.95 5.39
CA ASP A 157 4.38 7.24 4.19
C ASP A 157 5.72 7.74 3.62
N ALA A 158 6.18 8.93 4.04
CA ALA A 158 7.43 9.51 3.54
C ALA A 158 8.69 8.87 4.12
N ILE A 159 8.60 8.17 5.26
CA ILE A 159 9.77 7.56 5.91
C ILE A 159 10.19 6.23 5.26
N GLN A 160 11.46 5.88 5.43
CA GLN A 160 11.90 4.49 5.35
C GLN A 160 11.26 3.74 6.51
N VAL A 161 10.39 2.79 6.22
CA VAL A 161 9.69 2.03 7.27
C VAL A 161 10.56 0.96 7.90
N ALA A 162 10.33 0.68 9.17
CA ALA A 162 10.93 -0.46 9.87
C ALA A 162 10.47 -1.79 9.24
N PRO A 163 11.19 -2.90 9.46
CA PRO A 163 10.81 -4.21 8.94
C PRO A 163 9.35 -4.58 9.28
N LEU A 164 8.59 -5.03 8.28
CA LEU A 164 7.18 -5.42 8.38
C LEU A 164 6.21 -4.29 8.79
N MET A 165 6.68 -3.06 8.93
CA MET A 165 5.83 -1.90 9.20
C MET A 165 5.14 -1.45 7.91
N PRO A 166 3.80 -1.39 7.86
CA PRO A 166 3.10 -0.97 6.66
C PRO A 166 3.10 0.56 6.50
N LYS A 167 3.05 1.03 5.26
CA LYS A 167 2.73 2.42 4.94
C LYS A 167 1.20 2.58 4.94
N SER A 168 0.62 2.99 6.06
CA SER A 168 -0.82 3.15 6.24
C SER A 168 -1.17 4.45 6.96
N GLY A 169 -2.38 4.96 6.76
CA GLY A 169 -2.88 6.14 7.46
C GLY A 169 -2.95 5.94 8.97
N HIS A 170 -3.28 4.72 9.43
CA HIS A 170 -3.27 4.38 10.85
C HIS A 170 -1.85 4.48 11.42
N MET A 171 -0.87 3.86 10.75
CA MET A 171 0.54 3.94 11.16
C MET A 171 1.05 5.40 11.15
N ALA A 172 0.70 6.19 10.14
CA ALA A 172 1.04 7.62 10.10
C ALA A 172 0.50 8.40 11.31
N ASN A 173 -0.72 8.11 11.74
CA ASN A 173 -1.31 8.69 12.95
C ASN A 173 -0.56 8.25 14.21
N GLN A 174 -0.12 7.00 14.29
CA GLN A 174 0.70 6.52 15.42
C GLN A 174 2.07 7.21 15.44
N HIS A 175 2.74 7.37 14.29
CA HIS A 175 3.98 8.13 14.19
C HIS A 175 3.80 9.55 14.70
N ALA A 176 2.71 10.24 14.32
CA ALA A 176 2.41 11.60 14.76
C ALA A 176 2.29 11.70 16.29
N LYS A 177 1.63 10.73 16.95
CA LYS A 177 1.49 10.71 18.41
C LYS A 177 2.82 10.53 19.12
N VAL A 178 3.65 9.59 18.67
CA VAL A 178 4.98 9.37 19.24
C VAL A 178 5.86 10.60 19.04
N THR A 179 5.86 11.16 17.83
CA THR A 179 6.64 12.37 17.51
C THR A 179 6.23 13.56 18.35
N ALA A 180 4.93 13.82 18.47
CA ALA A 180 4.42 14.94 19.27
C ALA A 180 4.82 14.79 20.76
N ALA A 181 4.69 13.59 21.32
CA ALA A 181 5.10 13.32 22.69
C ALA A 181 6.61 13.52 22.90
N ALA A 182 7.43 13.06 21.92
CA ALA A 182 8.87 13.23 21.97
C ALA A 182 9.28 14.72 21.91
N ILE A 183 8.70 15.50 20.99
CA ILE A 183 8.95 16.94 20.88
C ILE A 183 8.58 17.68 22.18
N VAL A 184 7.42 17.36 22.78
CA VAL A 184 7.01 17.96 24.05
C VAL A 184 8.00 17.61 25.17
N ALA A 185 8.44 16.36 25.25
CA ALA A 185 9.42 15.93 26.24
C ALA A 185 10.76 16.68 26.07
N GLU A 186 11.28 16.75 24.86
CA GLU A 186 12.53 17.46 24.55
C GLU A 186 12.46 18.96 24.88
N LEU A 187 11.38 19.64 24.51
CA LEU A 187 11.18 21.06 24.82
C LEU A 187 10.97 21.34 26.31
N SER A 188 10.47 20.37 27.05
CA SER A 188 10.23 20.48 28.50
C SER A 188 11.40 19.99 29.35
N GLY A 189 12.46 19.48 28.73
CA GLY A 189 13.59 18.88 29.47
C GLY A 189 13.22 17.53 30.11
N TRP A 190 12.20 16.84 29.62
CA TRP A 190 11.79 15.53 30.11
C TRP A 190 12.46 14.42 29.32
N GLU A 191 12.47 13.22 29.86
CA GLU A 191 12.93 12.03 29.13
C GLU A 191 11.94 11.64 28.05
N VAL A 192 12.45 11.43 26.84
CA VAL A 192 11.68 10.86 25.72
C VAL A 192 11.37 9.40 26.03
N ASN A 193 10.16 8.94 25.73
CA ASN A 193 9.77 7.55 25.95
C ASN A 193 10.77 6.61 25.25
N PRO A 194 11.54 5.79 25.99
CA PRO A 194 12.59 4.94 25.42
C PRO A 194 12.05 3.69 24.72
N ALA A 195 10.75 3.39 24.84
CA ALA A 195 10.13 2.18 24.30
C ALA A 195 8.74 2.45 23.68
N PRO A 196 8.65 3.33 22.67
CA PRO A 196 7.37 3.61 22.03
C PRO A 196 6.78 2.35 21.37
N VAL A 197 5.44 2.28 21.38
CA VAL A 197 4.66 1.22 20.77
C VAL A 197 3.74 1.82 19.73
N LEU A 198 3.63 1.18 18.58
CA LEU A 198 2.77 1.55 17.46
C LEU A 198 1.80 0.42 17.15
N THR A 199 0.59 0.75 16.76
CA THR A 199 -0.42 -0.22 16.34
C THR A 199 -0.88 0.05 14.92
N ASN A 200 -1.28 -1.00 14.22
CA ASN A 200 -1.87 -0.88 12.89
C ASN A 200 -3.05 -1.81 12.74
N THR A 201 -4.09 -1.35 12.10
CA THR A 201 -5.21 -2.17 11.63
C THR A 201 -5.66 -1.65 10.27
N CYS A 202 -5.78 -2.55 9.29
CA CYS A 202 -6.26 -2.25 7.95
C CYS A 202 -7.41 -3.17 7.58
N TYR A 203 -8.57 -2.58 7.32
CA TYR A 203 -9.72 -3.26 6.73
C TYR A 203 -9.68 -3.12 5.21
N SER A 204 -10.15 -4.13 4.49
CA SER A 204 -10.28 -4.10 3.03
C SER A 204 -11.58 -4.76 2.63
N PHE A 205 -12.42 -4.03 1.89
CA PHE A 205 -13.65 -4.58 1.33
C PHE A 205 -13.34 -5.57 0.21
N VAL A 206 -13.94 -6.74 0.27
CA VAL A 206 -13.83 -7.77 -0.78
C VAL A 206 -15.08 -7.82 -1.67
N ASN A 207 -16.18 -7.25 -1.19
CA ASN A 207 -17.41 -6.95 -1.94
C ASN A 207 -18.15 -5.78 -1.27
N ALA A 208 -19.44 -5.58 -1.53
CA ALA A 208 -20.22 -4.48 -0.97
C ALA A 208 -20.54 -4.61 0.54
N ARG A 209 -20.31 -5.78 1.17
CA ARG A 209 -20.71 -6.09 2.54
C ARG A 209 -19.62 -6.71 3.40
N GLU A 210 -18.71 -7.46 2.80
CA GLU A 210 -17.69 -8.23 3.50
C GLU A 210 -16.33 -7.52 3.47
N VAL A 211 -15.61 -7.64 4.57
CA VAL A 211 -14.24 -7.11 4.72
C VAL A 211 -13.29 -8.20 5.20
N VAL A 212 -12.03 -8.03 4.86
CA VAL A 212 -10.90 -8.75 5.47
C VAL A 212 -10.01 -7.76 6.19
N HIS A 213 -9.40 -8.13 7.32
CA HIS A 213 -8.52 -7.23 8.05
C HIS A 213 -7.18 -7.86 8.40
N VAL A 214 -6.22 -6.99 8.67
CA VAL A 214 -4.93 -7.31 9.28
C VAL A 214 -4.68 -6.34 10.41
N SER A 215 -4.16 -6.82 11.54
CA SER A 215 -3.68 -5.99 12.65
C SER A 215 -2.26 -6.38 13.04
N SER A 216 -1.52 -5.44 13.62
CA SER A 216 -0.18 -5.67 14.14
C SER A 216 0.17 -4.65 15.22
N VAL A 217 1.03 -5.06 16.16
CA VAL A 217 1.67 -4.17 17.12
C VAL A 217 3.17 -4.17 16.85
N HIS A 218 3.77 -3.00 16.88
CA HIS A 218 5.20 -2.79 16.69
C HIS A 218 5.78 -2.11 17.91
N GLN A 219 6.80 -2.71 18.50
CA GLN A 219 7.51 -2.16 19.65
C GLN A 219 8.93 -1.78 19.26
N TYR A 220 9.39 -0.65 19.78
CA TYR A 220 10.76 -0.20 19.56
C TYR A 220 11.74 -1.14 20.26
N ASN A 221 12.76 -1.56 19.52
CA ASN A 221 13.89 -2.35 20.03
C ASN A 221 15.12 -1.44 20.12
N ALA A 222 15.54 -1.13 21.34
CA ALA A 222 16.64 -0.20 21.60
C ALA A 222 18.01 -0.74 21.11
N THR A 223 18.21 -2.07 21.12
CA THR A 223 19.46 -2.69 20.65
C THR A 223 19.60 -2.55 19.13
N GLU A 224 18.53 -2.77 18.40
CA GLU A 224 18.51 -2.69 16.93
C GLU A 224 18.14 -1.29 16.43
N LYS A 225 17.73 -0.40 17.30
CA LYS A 225 17.27 0.98 16.99
C LYS A 225 16.17 1.02 15.93
N THR A 226 15.25 0.06 15.95
CA THR A 226 14.15 -0.08 15.01
C THR A 226 12.91 -0.63 15.69
N PHE A 227 11.76 -0.56 15.00
CA PHE A 227 10.57 -1.27 15.45
C PHE A 227 10.59 -2.74 15.01
N ARG A 228 10.07 -3.60 15.88
CA ARG A 228 9.81 -5.02 15.59
C ARG A 228 8.35 -5.34 15.85
N THR A 229 7.78 -6.17 15.01
CA THR A 229 6.42 -6.69 15.25
C THR A 229 6.43 -7.58 16.49
N VAL A 230 5.50 -7.35 17.40
CA VAL A 230 5.34 -8.16 18.61
C VAL A 230 4.65 -9.47 18.22
N PRO A 231 5.29 -10.63 18.44
CA PRO A 231 4.70 -11.92 18.10
C PRO A 231 3.36 -12.15 18.81
N GLY A 232 2.37 -12.67 18.09
CA GLY A 232 1.04 -12.97 18.63
C GLY A 232 0.15 -11.75 18.93
N SER A 233 0.62 -10.53 18.66
CA SER A 233 -0.11 -9.30 18.97
C SER A 233 -1.12 -8.85 17.92
N GLY A 234 -1.27 -9.60 16.86
CA GLY A 234 -2.14 -9.27 15.73
C GLY A 234 -2.36 -10.48 14.85
N GLY A 235 -2.78 -10.23 13.63
CA GLY A 235 -3.04 -11.30 12.66
C GLY A 235 -3.99 -10.87 11.56
N LEU A 236 -4.41 -11.86 10.80
CA LEU A 236 -5.42 -11.72 9.76
C LEU A 236 -6.78 -12.13 10.32
N SER A 237 -7.87 -11.58 9.78
CA SER A 237 -9.18 -12.20 9.96
C SER A 237 -9.14 -13.65 9.45
N PRO A 238 -9.87 -14.58 10.09
CA PRO A 238 -9.89 -15.97 9.63
C PRO A 238 -10.55 -16.12 8.26
N GLU A 239 -11.53 -15.26 7.99
CA GLU A 239 -12.32 -15.23 6.76
C GLU A 239 -12.88 -13.82 6.52
N PRO A 240 -13.47 -13.53 5.35
CA PRO A 240 -14.29 -12.34 5.15
C PRO A 240 -15.51 -12.34 6.08
N THR A 241 -15.82 -11.18 6.69
CA THR A 241 -16.95 -10.99 7.62
C THR A 241 -17.73 -9.73 7.31
#